data_f90472335a48ffda3135466c762b1291
#
_entry.id   f90472335a48ffda3135466c762b1291
#
_cell.length_a   1.000
_cell.length_b   1.000
_cell.length_c   1.000
_cell.angle_alpha   90.00
_cell.angle_beta   90.00
_cell.angle_gamma   90.00
#
_symmetry.space_group_name_H-M   'P 1'
#
loop_
_entity.id
_entity.type
_entity.pdbx_description
1 polymer ?
#
loop_
_entity_poly.entity_id
_entity_poly.type
_entity_poly.pdbx_seq_one_letter_code
_entity_poly.pdbx_strand_id
1 'polypeptide(L)'
;MNWRPKLVALDIDGTLVGHDGQLPRDVHAAVRAVVDAGVPVVLSTGRGWVGTKPLAQALDLPPGQHVSSNGAVRVSYPPLEVLERVTFDPADVVERVLLAHPEAMLAVEVIGHGFKVNRIFPEGELTGELIEVELGELVA
;
A
#
# COMPACT_ATOMS: atom_id res chain seq x y z
N MET A 1 18.95 16.39 27.17
CA MET A 1 18.08 15.19 26.98
C MET A 1 18.35 14.59 25.63
N ASN A 2 18.91 13.37 25.56
CA ASN A 2 19.02 12.66 24.28
C ASN A 2 17.68 11.98 23.99
N TRP A 3 16.74 12.75 23.40
CA TRP A 3 15.50 12.16 22.89
C TRP A 3 15.81 11.23 21.71
N ARG A 4 15.30 10.01 21.76
CA ARG A 4 15.37 9.04 20.66
C ARG A 4 13.97 8.57 20.34
N PRO A 5 13.56 8.53 19.05
CA PRO A 5 12.29 7.95 18.67
C PRO A 5 12.29 6.45 19.00
N LYS A 6 11.15 5.93 19.43
CA LYS A 6 10.94 4.48 19.64
C LYS A 6 10.47 3.77 18.37
N LEU A 7 10.00 4.51 17.40
CA LEU A 7 9.51 4.07 16.10
C LEU A 7 9.53 5.25 15.15
N VAL A 8 9.76 4.98 13.87
CA VAL A 8 9.62 5.97 12.78
C VAL A 8 8.62 5.41 11.78
N ALA A 9 7.51 6.12 11.55
CA ALA A 9 6.55 5.83 10.49
C ALA A 9 6.84 6.74 9.29
N LEU A 10 6.96 6.15 8.11
CA LEU A 10 7.33 6.84 6.87
C LEU A 10 6.26 6.63 5.81
N ASP A 11 5.77 7.71 5.24
CA ASP A 11 5.00 7.68 4.02
C ASP A 11 5.91 7.46 2.80
N ILE A 12 5.34 7.02 1.70
CA ILE A 12 6.08 6.65 0.49
C ILE A 12 6.08 7.81 -0.51
N ASP A 13 4.91 8.16 -1.03
CA ASP A 13 4.79 9.07 -2.17
C ASP A 13 5.00 10.52 -1.76
N GLY A 14 6.00 11.17 -2.35
CA GLY A 14 6.40 12.52 -1.96
C GLY A 14 7.20 12.61 -0.65
N THR A 15 7.51 11.47 -0.01
CA THR A 15 8.31 11.38 1.21
C THR A 15 9.56 10.56 0.97
N LEU A 16 9.43 9.25 0.74
CA LEU A 16 10.56 8.35 0.44
C LEU A 16 10.93 8.35 -1.04
N VAL A 17 9.93 8.47 -1.91
CA VAL A 17 10.13 8.54 -3.35
C VAL A 17 9.59 9.85 -3.92
N GLY A 18 10.25 10.37 -4.94
CA GLY A 18 9.80 11.53 -5.68
C GLY A 18 8.70 11.21 -6.69
N HIS A 19 8.32 12.21 -7.49
CA HIS A 19 7.31 12.06 -8.56
C HIS A 19 7.72 11.06 -9.65
N ASP A 20 9.01 10.78 -9.78
CA ASP A 20 9.57 9.78 -10.69
C ASP A 20 9.51 8.34 -10.13
N GLY A 21 9.00 8.18 -8.92
CA GLY A 21 8.93 6.89 -8.22
C GLY A 21 10.29 6.33 -7.77
N GLN A 22 11.38 7.10 -7.93
CA GLN A 22 12.72 6.66 -7.54
C GLN A 22 12.99 6.92 -6.06
N LEU A 23 13.66 5.97 -5.41
CA LEU A 23 14.20 6.13 -4.06
C LEU A 23 15.58 6.79 -4.13
N PRO A 24 15.74 8.06 -3.66
CA PRO A 24 17.03 8.72 -3.66
C PRO A 24 18.05 8.02 -2.75
N ARG A 25 19.32 8.04 -3.11
CA ARG A 25 20.39 7.37 -2.36
C ARG A 25 20.57 7.92 -0.96
N ASP A 26 20.41 9.21 -0.78
CA ASP A 26 20.52 9.90 0.52
C ASP A 26 19.34 9.54 1.44
N VAL A 27 18.12 9.42 0.89
CA VAL A 27 16.93 8.93 1.62
C VAL A 27 17.13 7.47 2.05
N HIS A 28 17.59 6.61 1.13
CA HIS A 28 17.93 5.23 1.47
C HIS A 28 18.95 5.17 2.62
N ALA A 29 20.05 5.92 2.51
CA ALA A 29 21.10 5.96 3.55
C ALA A 29 20.56 6.46 4.89
N ALA A 30 19.67 7.47 4.89
CA ALA A 30 19.05 7.99 6.10
C ALA A 30 18.16 6.95 6.79
N VAL A 31 17.34 6.23 6.03
CA VAL A 31 16.49 5.15 6.57
C VAL A 31 17.35 4.02 7.13
N ARG A 32 18.41 3.62 6.42
CA ARG A 32 19.35 2.60 6.91
C ARG A 32 20.00 3.02 8.23
N ALA A 33 20.41 4.27 8.38
CA ALA A 33 20.99 4.77 9.64
C ALA A 33 20.00 4.68 10.81
N VAL A 34 18.71 4.88 10.57
CA VAL A 34 17.64 4.69 11.59
C VAL A 34 17.52 3.23 11.99
N VAL A 35 17.46 2.33 11.00
CA VAL A 35 17.38 0.88 11.23
C VAL A 35 18.62 0.38 12.00
N ASP A 36 19.81 0.80 11.57
CA ASP A 36 21.09 0.40 12.20
C ASP A 36 21.23 0.93 13.64
N ALA A 37 20.54 2.04 13.96
CA ALA A 37 20.42 2.54 15.32
C ALA A 37 19.44 1.73 16.20
N GLY A 38 18.83 0.68 15.66
CA GLY A 38 17.87 -0.19 16.34
C GLY A 38 16.48 0.43 16.52
N VAL A 39 16.13 1.45 15.71
CA VAL A 39 14.80 2.07 15.73
C VAL A 39 13.93 1.41 14.67
N PRO A 40 12.77 0.83 15.03
CA PRO A 40 11.85 0.24 14.08
C PRO A 40 11.36 1.27 13.04
N VAL A 41 11.34 0.87 11.76
CA VAL A 41 10.79 1.66 10.67
C VAL A 41 9.53 0.98 10.14
N VAL A 42 8.44 1.73 10.09
CA VAL A 42 7.13 1.31 9.58
C VAL A 42 6.83 2.11 8.33
N LEU A 43 6.55 1.45 7.22
CA LEU A 43 5.94 2.12 6.06
C LEU A 43 4.45 2.30 6.35
N SER A 44 3.94 3.52 6.11
CA SER A 44 2.53 3.89 6.32
C SER A 44 2.06 4.68 5.10
N THR A 45 1.26 4.06 4.23
CA THR A 45 1.00 4.56 2.88
C THR A 45 -0.43 4.34 2.40
N GLY A 46 -0.85 5.14 1.43
CA GLY A 46 -2.07 4.91 0.65
C GLY A 46 -1.96 3.77 -0.37
N ARG A 47 -0.74 3.35 -0.72
CA ARG A 47 -0.55 2.23 -1.65
C ARG A 47 -1.09 0.93 -1.07
N GLY A 48 -1.61 0.05 -1.94
CA GLY A 48 -1.82 -1.35 -1.60
C GLY A 48 -0.50 -2.07 -1.30
N TRP A 49 -0.58 -3.25 -0.65
CA TRP A 49 0.63 -3.96 -0.24
C TRP A 49 1.56 -4.34 -1.40
N VAL A 50 0.99 -4.70 -2.56
CA VAL A 50 1.79 -5.05 -3.76
C VAL A 50 2.68 -3.88 -4.20
N GLY A 51 2.18 -2.65 -4.12
CA GLY A 51 2.96 -1.44 -4.42
C GLY A 51 3.92 -1.00 -3.30
N THR A 52 3.69 -1.47 -2.07
CA THR A 52 4.50 -1.15 -0.88
C THR A 52 5.69 -2.09 -0.72
N LYS A 53 5.49 -3.39 -0.99
CA LYS A 53 6.50 -4.44 -0.81
C LYS A 53 7.84 -4.16 -1.50
N PRO A 54 7.89 -3.71 -2.78
CA PRO A 54 9.18 -3.44 -3.43
C PRO A 54 10.03 -2.40 -2.70
N LEU A 55 9.39 -1.41 -2.06
CA LEU A 55 10.10 -0.40 -1.31
C LEU A 55 10.60 -0.92 0.05
N ALA A 56 9.82 -1.75 0.73
CA ALA A 56 10.29 -2.44 1.94
C ALA A 56 11.54 -3.29 1.64
N GLN A 57 11.57 -3.95 0.48
CA GLN A 57 12.71 -4.71 0.00
C GLN A 57 13.90 -3.81 -0.38
N ALA A 58 13.65 -2.73 -1.15
CA ALA A 58 14.71 -1.81 -1.57
C ALA A 58 15.38 -1.10 -0.39
N LEU A 59 14.63 -0.85 0.69
CA LEU A 59 15.15 -0.30 1.94
C LEU A 59 15.80 -1.36 2.85
N ASP A 60 15.74 -2.63 2.47
CA ASP A 60 16.25 -3.76 3.27
C ASP A 60 15.76 -3.69 4.72
N LEU A 61 14.43 -3.49 4.88
CA LEU A 61 13.82 -3.40 6.20
C LEU A 61 13.80 -4.77 6.88
N PRO A 62 14.17 -4.85 8.17
CA PRO A 62 14.06 -6.09 8.93
C PRO A 62 12.59 -6.51 9.09
N PRO A 63 12.31 -7.78 9.46
CA PRO A 63 10.96 -8.22 9.78
C PRO A 63 10.25 -7.25 10.72
N GLY A 64 9.09 -6.75 10.30
CA GLY A 64 8.37 -5.71 11.03
C GLY A 64 6.95 -5.53 10.51
N GLN A 65 6.23 -4.60 11.13
CA GLN A 65 4.86 -4.27 10.73
C GLN A 65 4.84 -3.07 9.80
N HIS A 66 3.88 -3.07 8.89
CA HIS A 66 3.63 -1.98 7.93
C HIS A 66 2.13 -1.74 7.80
N VAL A 67 1.79 -0.53 7.40
CA VAL A 67 0.41 -0.08 7.19
C VAL A 67 0.26 0.32 5.72
N SER A 68 -0.72 -0.24 5.04
CA SER A 68 -1.04 0.04 3.64
C SER A 68 -2.51 0.41 3.45
N SER A 69 -2.89 0.74 2.23
CA SER A 69 -4.28 1.04 1.84
C SER A 69 -4.94 2.07 2.75
N ASN A 70 -4.21 3.19 3.03
CA ASN A 70 -4.66 4.29 3.91
C ASN A 70 -5.06 3.85 5.33
N GLY A 71 -4.42 2.83 5.87
CA GLY A 71 -4.70 2.32 7.21
C GLY A 71 -5.68 1.15 7.26
N ALA A 72 -6.30 0.79 6.14
CA ALA A 72 -7.24 -0.33 6.10
C ALA A 72 -6.57 -1.70 6.21
N VAL A 73 -5.28 -1.79 5.92
CA VAL A 73 -4.52 -3.04 5.95
C VAL A 73 -3.26 -2.89 6.78
N ARG A 74 -3.07 -3.78 7.75
CA ARG A 74 -1.84 -3.91 8.53
C ARG A 74 -1.24 -5.29 8.30
N VAL A 75 0.03 -5.32 7.96
CA VAL A 75 0.76 -6.56 7.66
C VAL A 75 2.03 -6.66 8.49
N SER A 76 2.54 -7.87 8.68
CA SER A 76 3.95 -8.11 8.98
C SER A 76 4.68 -8.59 7.73
N TYR A 77 5.95 -8.23 7.59
CA TYR A 77 6.79 -8.62 6.46
C TYR A 77 8.28 -8.46 6.80
N PRO A 78 9.18 -9.34 6.26
CA PRO A 78 8.95 -10.68 5.74
C PRO A 78 8.80 -11.76 6.84
N PRO A 79 8.08 -12.87 6.63
CA PRO A 79 7.17 -13.16 5.52
C PRO A 79 5.90 -12.32 5.58
N LEU A 80 5.12 -12.29 4.48
CA LEU A 80 3.85 -11.58 4.47
C LEU A 80 2.81 -12.31 5.34
N GLU A 81 2.30 -11.59 6.32
CA GLU A 81 1.17 -12.00 7.14
C GLU A 81 0.21 -10.82 7.29
N VAL A 82 -1.06 -11.01 6.98
CA VAL A 82 -2.10 -9.98 7.18
C VAL A 82 -2.53 -10.02 8.63
N LEU A 83 -2.19 -8.97 9.39
CA LEU A 83 -2.49 -8.87 10.81
C LEU A 83 -3.88 -8.27 11.07
N GLU A 84 -4.29 -7.35 10.19
CA GLU A 84 -5.57 -6.66 10.32
C GLU A 84 -6.05 -6.19 8.95
N ARG A 85 -7.36 -6.29 8.75
CA ARG A 85 -8.05 -5.80 7.57
C ARG A 85 -9.37 -5.17 7.98
N VAL A 86 -9.51 -3.88 7.73
CA VAL A 86 -10.76 -3.14 7.93
C VAL A 86 -11.46 -2.99 6.59
N THR A 87 -12.66 -3.55 6.50
CA THR A 87 -13.48 -3.53 5.28
C THR A 87 -14.86 -2.96 5.56
N PHE A 88 -15.57 -2.62 4.52
CA PHE A 88 -16.98 -2.23 4.56
C PHE A 88 -17.73 -2.96 3.43
N ASP A 89 -19.05 -3.03 3.53
CA ASP A 89 -19.89 -3.51 2.42
C ASP A 89 -19.95 -2.44 1.32
N PRO A 90 -19.38 -2.67 0.14
CA PRO A 90 -19.31 -1.67 -0.91
C PRO A 90 -20.55 -1.60 -1.79
N ALA A 91 -21.53 -2.51 -1.66
CA ALA A 91 -22.61 -2.68 -2.65
C ALA A 91 -23.39 -1.39 -2.90
N ASP A 92 -23.89 -0.74 -1.85
CA ASP A 92 -24.66 0.52 -1.98
C ASP A 92 -23.82 1.66 -2.56
N VAL A 93 -22.53 1.72 -2.20
CA VAL A 93 -21.61 2.77 -2.68
C VAL A 93 -21.34 2.58 -4.17
N VAL A 94 -21.06 1.35 -4.58
CA VAL A 94 -20.81 0.97 -5.97
C VAL A 94 -22.03 1.28 -6.84
N GLU A 95 -23.24 0.90 -6.39
CA GLU A 95 -24.46 1.21 -7.10
C GLU A 95 -24.65 2.72 -7.32
N ARG A 96 -24.50 3.52 -6.28
CA ARG A 96 -24.64 4.98 -6.37
C ARG A 96 -23.59 5.62 -7.28
N VAL A 97 -22.34 5.16 -7.20
CA VAL A 97 -21.27 5.65 -8.08
C VAL A 97 -21.59 5.36 -9.54
N LEU A 98 -22.02 4.15 -9.87
CA LEU A 98 -22.33 3.75 -11.25
C LEU A 98 -23.61 4.40 -11.77
N LEU A 99 -24.59 4.71 -10.92
CA LEU A 99 -25.76 5.48 -11.31
C LEU A 99 -25.38 6.92 -11.69
N ALA A 100 -24.47 7.54 -10.94
CA ALA A 100 -24.03 8.91 -11.23
C ALA A 100 -22.96 8.97 -12.34
N HIS A 101 -22.11 7.96 -12.40
CA HIS A 101 -20.96 7.85 -13.31
C HIS A 101 -20.88 6.44 -13.89
N PRO A 102 -21.67 6.12 -14.94
CA PRO A 102 -21.72 4.76 -15.53
C PRO A 102 -20.36 4.26 -16.04
N GLU A 103 -19.44 5.18 -16.35
CA GLU A 103 -18.10 4.87 -16.85
C GLU A 103 -17.04 4.76 -15.73
N ALA A 104 -17.44 4.84 -14.45
CA ALA A 104 -16.48 4.77 -13.36
C ALA A 104 -15.73 3.43 -13.36
N MET A 105 -14.42 3.52 -13.20
CA MET A 105 -13.54 2.38 -12.98
C MET A 105 -13.41 2.13 -11.48
N LEU A 106 -13.70 0.91 -11.06
CA LEU A 106 -13.72 0.49 -9.68
C LEU A 106 -12.71 -0.63 -9.47
N ALA A 107 -11.99 -0.58 -8.36
CA ALA A 107 -10.99 -1.56 -8.00
C ALA A 107 -11.14 -1.97 -6.53
N VAL A 108 -10.99 -3.26 -6.25
CA VAL A 108 -10.93 -3.84 -4.91
C VAL A 108 -9.59 -4.55 -4.75
N GLU A 109 -8.84 -4.19 -3.71
CA GLU A 109 -7.54 -4.79 -3.45
C GLU A 109 -7.65 -6.27 -3.08
N VAL A 110 -6.83 -7.09 -3.73
CA VAL A 110 -6.53 -8.47 -3.34
C VAL A 110 -5.14 -8.44 -2.71
N ILE A 111 -5.10 -8.39 -1.38
CA ILE A 111 -3.86 -8.16 -0.62
C ILE A 111 -2.76 -9.14 -1.04
N GLY A 112 -1.62 -8.60 -1.43
CA GLY A 112 -0.46 -9.38 -1.86
C GLY A 112 -0.45 -9.82 -3.32
N HIS A 113 -1.53 -9.55 -4.10
CA HIS A 113 -1.65 -9.95 -5.51
C HIS A 113 -1.88 -8.76 -6.45
N GLY A 114 -2.83 -7.91 -6.17
CA GLY A 114 -3.21 -6.80 -7.03
C GLY A 114 -4.65 -6.35 -6.79
N PHE A 115 -5.47 -6.33 -7.85
CA PHE A 115 -6.84 -5.81 -7.75
C PHE A 115 -7.82 -6.62 -8.61
N LYS A 116 -9.02 -6.85 -8.08
CA LYS A 116 -10.20 -7.11 -8.89
C LYS A 116 -10.74 -5.77 -9.40
N VAL A 117 -11.12 -5.70 -10.67
CA VAL A 117 -11.58 -4.47 -11.32
C VAL A 117 -12.83 -4.75 -12.15
N ASN A 118 -13.75 -3.77 -12.25
CA ASN A 118 -14.90 -3.86 -13.17
C ASN A 118 -14.53 -3.55 -14.62
N ARG A 119 -13.40 -2.89 -14.83
CA ARG A 119 -12.80 -2.54 -16.14
C ARG A 119 -11.30 -2.43 -15.98
N ILE A 120 -10.55 -2.74 -17.03
CA ILE A 120 -9.08 -2.63 -17.00
C ILE A 120 -8.68 -1.16 -16.90
N PHE A 121 -7.86 -0.86 -15.90
CA PHE A 121 -7.29 0.46 -15.66
C PHE A 121 -6.14 0.74 -16.65
N PRO A 122 -5.91 2.02 -16.98
CA PRO A 122 -4.73 2.42 -17.74
C PRO A 122 -3.44 1.93 -17.07
N GLU A 123 -2.44 1.63 -17.92
CA GLU A 123 -1.13 1.17 -17.43
C GLU A 123 -0.51 2.18 -16.46
N GLY A 124 -0.04 1.68 -15.32
CA GLY A 124 0.64 2.48 -14.29
C GLY A 124 -0.28 3.09 -13.23
N GLU A 125 -1.61 3.03 -13.39
CA GLU A 125 -2.53 3.57 -12.36
C GLU A 125 -2.67 2.65 -11.15
N LEU A 126 -2.65 1.33 -11.36
CA LEU A 126 -2.66 0.33 -10.30
C LEU A 126 -1.45 -0.59 -10.39
N THR A 127 -1.02 -1.11 -9.25
CA THR A 127 0.16 -1.97 -9.14
C THR A 127 -0.26 -3.42 -8.86
N GLY A 128 0.36 -4.37 -9.56
CA GLY A 128 0.09 -5.80 -9.40
C GLY A 128 -0.80 -6.36 -10.51
N GLU A 129 -1.35 -7.53 -10.28
CA GLU A 129 -2.25 -8.18 -11.23
C GLU A 129 -3.62 -7.49 -11.24
N LEU A 130 -4.16 -7.26 -12.43
CA LEU A 130 -5.53 -6.75 -12.62
C LEU A 130 -6.40 -7.88 -13.14
N ILE A 131 -7.42 -8.24 -12.36
CA ILE A 131 -8.38 -9.29 -12.67
C ILE A 131 -9.72 -8.63 -12.94
N GLU A 132 -10.12 -8.57 -14.22
CA GLU A 132 -11.45 -8.05 -14.59
C GLU A 132 -12.52 -9.05 -14.18
N VAL A 133 -13.52 -8.57 -13.43
CA VAL A 133 -14.61 -9.39 -12.90
C VAL A 133 -15.97 -8.71 -13.11
N GLU A 134 -17.03 -9.51 -13.06
CA GLU A 134 -18.39 -8.99 -13.02
C GLU A 134 -18.66 -8.20 -11.73
N LEU A 135 -19.57 -7.22 -11.81
CA LEU A 135 -19.85 -6.31 -10.70
C LEU A 135 -20.24 -7.03 -9.41
N GLY A 136 -21.04 -8.10 -9.52
CA GLY A 136 -21.43 -8.92 -8.37
C GLY A 136 -20.25 -9.58 -7.65
N GLU A 137 -19.20 -9.95 -8.39
CA GLU A 137 -17.97 -10.50 -7.81
C GLU A 137 -17.07 -9.41 -7.20
N LEU A 138 -17.14 -8.19 -7.75
CA LEU A 138 -16.37 -7.06 -7.25
C LEU A 138 -16.82 -6.65 -5.84
N VAL A 139 -18.12 -6.76 -5.54
CA VAL A 139 -18.72 -6.34 -4.27
C VAL A 139 -18.97 -7.49 -3.28
N ALA A 140 -18.66 -8.73 -3.68
CA ALA A 140 -18.75 -9.91 -2.81
C ALA A 140 -17.53 -9.97 -1.84
#